data_c31c973c323344681322884d2f8a0e9b
#
_entry.id   c31c973c323344681322884d2f8a0e9b
#
_cell.length_a   1.000
_cell.length_b   1.000
_cell.length_c   1.000
_cell.angle_alpha   90.00
_cell.angle_beta   90.00
_cell.angle_gamma   90.00
#
_symmetry.space_group_name_H-M   'P 1'
#
loop_
_entity.id
_entity.type
_entity.pdbx_description
1 polymer ?
#
loop_
_entity_poly.entity_id
_entity_poly.type
_entity_poly.pdbx_seq_one_letter_code
_entity_poly.pdbx_strand_id
1 'polypeptide(L)'
;MIILLSGASHTGKSYIAHELLKKHGYSVLSLDLIKMGLIRSHNTNLTPEDDDELTEYLWPIVSEIIKTAIENSQNLIVEGCYIPFDWEKAFGDRYRSHIRYYCLVMTESYIN
;
A
#
# COMPACT_ATOMS: atom_id res chain seq x y z
N MET A 1 -2.95 -9.34 10.65
CA MET A 1 -2.51 -7.93 10.80
C MET A 1 -2.07 -7.37 9.47
N ILE A 2 -2.62 -6.24 9.11
CA ILE A 2 -2.28 -5.54 7.87
C ILE A 2 -1.54 -4.26 8.24
N ILE A 3 -0.43 -4.00 7.58
CA ILE A 3 0.34 -2.78 7.78
C ILE A 3 0.34 -2.01 6.48
N LEU A 4 -0.19 -0.78 6.51
CA LEU A 4 -0.17 0.12 5.37
C LEU A 4 1.01 1.08 5.53
N LEU A 5 1.93 1.07 4.57
CA LEU A 5 3.06 1.98 4.54
C LEU A 5 2.88 2.94 3.37
N SER A 6 2.56 4.19 3.68
CA SER A 6 2.39 5.24 2.69
C SER A 6 3.58 6.19 2.73
N GLY A 7 3.73 6.99 1.69
CA GLY A 7 4.79 7.99 1.60
C GLY A 7 5.28 8.10 0.18
N ALA A 8 5.99 9.19 -0.09
CA ALA A 8 6.57 9.43 -1.41
C ALA A 8 7.73 8.47 -1.66
N SER A 9 8.14 8.40 -2.92
CA SER A 9 9.32 7.62 -3.30
C SER A 9 10.54 8.09 -2.49
N HIS A 10 11.45 7.17 -2.21
CA HIS A 10 12.71 7.43 -1.49
C HIS A 10 12.52 7.80 -0.02
N THR A 11 11.41 7.40 0.60
CA THR A 11 11.18 7.61 2.04
C THR A 11 11.56 6.40 2.90
N GLY A 12 12.06 5.32 2.27
CA GLY A 12 12.47 4.15 3.02
C GLY A 12 11.38 3.09 3.20
N LYS A 13 10.25 3.21 2.47
CA LYS A 13 9.16 2.24 2.56
C LYS A 13 9.61 0.81 2.27
N SER A 14 10.38 0.64 1.21
CA SER A 14 10.85 -0.69 0.80
C SER A 14 11.79 -1.28 1.83
N TYR A 15 12.65 -0.46 2.44
CA TYR A 15 13.57 -0.93 3.47
C TYR A 15 12.79 -1.43 4.70
N ILE A 16 11.80 -0.66 5.16
CA ILE A 16 11.00 -1.05 6.31
C ILE A 16 10.21 -2.31 6.02
N ALA A 17 9.63 -2.41 4.82
CA ALA A 17 8.88 -3.60 4.41
C ALA A 17 9.79 -4.83 4.41
N HIS A 18 11.00 -4.70 3.89
CA HIS A 18 11.98 -5.79 3.89
C HIS A 18 12.35 -6.24 5.29
N GLU A 19 12.56 -5.30 6.21
CA GLU A 19 12.90 -5.62 7.59
C GLU A 19 11.76 -6.35 8.28
N LEU A 20 10.51 -5.94 8.05
CA LEU A 20 9.35 -6.60 8.62
C LEU A 20 9.18 -8.01 8.05
N LEU A 21 9.42 -8.19 6.76
CA LEU A 21 9.39 -9.51 6.13
C LEU A 21 10.44 -10.43 6.77
N LYS A 22 11.66 -9.94 6.93
CA LYS A 22 12.74 -10.73 7.52
C LYS A 22 12.47 -11.12 8.97
N LYS A 23 11.98 -10.16 9.77
CA LYS A 23 11.84 -10.37 11.21
C LYS A 23 10.54 -11.05 11.61
N HIS A 24 9.48 -10.82 10.87
CA HIS A 24 8.13 -11.24 11.26
C HIS A 24 7.42 -12.09 10.23
N GLY A 25 8.04 -12.33 9.08
CA GLY A 25 7.45 -13.21 8.06
C GLY A 25 6.25 -12.63 7.34
N TYR A 26 6.07 -11.31 7.34
CA TYR A 26 4.97 -10.67 6.61
C TYR A 26 5.24 -10.69 5.12
N SER A 27 4.19 -11.00 4.33
CA SER A 27 4.27 -10.83 2.88
C SER A 27 4.18 -9.35 2.53
N VAL A 28 4.77 -8.96 1.40
CA VAL A 28 4.78 -7.56 0.96
C VAL A 28 4.01 -7.44 -0.36
N LEU A 29 3.06 -6.50 -0.40
CA LEU A 29 2.33 -6.15 -1.61
C LEU A 29 2.73 -4.73 -2.00
N SER A 30 3.44 -4.59 -3.12
CA SER A 30 3.85 -3.29 -3.62
C SER A 30 2.80 -2.76 -4.58
N LEU A 31 2.27 -1.56 -4.30
CA LEU A 31 1.27 -0.93 -5.16
C LEU A 31 1.85 -0.53 -6.50
N ASP A 32 3.15 -0.25 -6.57
CA ASP A 32 3.82 0.03 -7.85
C ASP A 32 3.76 -1.16 -8.80
N LEU A 33 3.91 -2.38 -8.28
CA LEU A 33 3.84 -3.57 -9.11
C LEU A 33 2.43 -3.78 -9.65
N ILE A 34 1.42 -3.55 -8.82
CA ILE A 34 0.02 -3.65 -9.26
C ILE A 34 -0.25 -2.60 -10.33
N LYS A 35 0.17 -1.37 -10.10
CA LYS A 35 0.01 -0.27 -11.05
C LYS A 35 0.58 -0.63 -12.41
N MET A 36 1.84 -1.04 -12.44
CA MET A 36 2.50 -1.34 -13.70
C MET A 36 1.90 -2.57 -14.38
N GLY A 37 1.47 -3.55 -13.59
CA GLY A 37 0.80 -4.71 -14.16
C GLY A 37 -0.49 -4.35 -14.87
N LEU A 38 -1.30 -3.48 -14.28
CA LEU A 38 -2.57 -3.06 -14.88
C LEU A 38 -2.35 -2.19 -16.11
N ILE A 39 -1.36 -1.30 -16.07
CA ILE A 39 -1.04 -0.43 -17.21
C ILE A 39 -0.49 -1.26 -18.38
N ARG A 40 0.49 -2.10 -18.11
CA ARG A 40 1.17 -2.87 -19.17
C ARG A 40 0.28 -3.95 -19.78
N SER A 41 -0.69 -4.44 -19.03
CA SER A 41 -1.66 -5.43 -19.55
C SER A 41 -2.85 -4.78 -20.25
N HIS A 42 -2.83 -3.45 -20.37
CA HIS A 42 -3.89 -2.66 -21.04
C HIS A 42 -5.26 -2.77 -20.36
N ASN A 43 -5.30 -2.99 -19.05
CA ASN A 43 -6.54 -2.97 -18.28
C ASN A 43 -6.98 -1.56 -17.91
N THR A 44 -6.15 -0.57 -18.16
CA THR A 44 -6.47 0.84 -17.95
C THR A 44 -5.77 1.66 -19.04
N ASN A 45 -6.35 2.82 -19.36
CA ASN A 45 -5.75 3.80 -20.26
C ASN A 45 -4.89 4.84 -19.52
N LEU A 46 -4.81 4.73 -18.20
CA LEU A 46 -4.01 5.65 -17.39
C LEU A 46 -2.52 5.42 -17.64
N THR A 47 -1.74 6.48 -17.45
CA THR A 47 -0.28 6.43 -17.59
C THR A 47 0.37 6.50 -16.21
N PRO A 48 1.66 6.14 -16.09
CA PRO A 48 2.34 6.20 -14.79
C PRO A 48 2.36 7.59 -14.14
N GLU A 49 2.08 8.66 -14.89
CA GLU A 49 2.06 10.02 -14.38
C GLU A 49 0.69 10.45 -13.86
N ASP A 50 -0.36 9.66 -14.06
CA ASP A 50 -1.72 9.99 -13.65
C ASP A 50 -1.96 9.58 -12.18
N ASP A 51 -1.19 10.14 -11.26
CA ASP A 51 -1.15 9.69 -9.86
C ASP A 51 -2.49 9.75 -9.14
N ASP A 52 -3.25 10.82 -9.30
CA ASP A 52 -4.55 10.96 -8.62
C ASP A 52 -5.56 9.94 -9.15
N GLU A 53 -5.62 9.81 -10.46
CA GLU A 53 -6.52 8.86 -11.12
C GLU A 53 -6.11 7.41 -10.81
N LEU A 54 -4.81 7.15 -10.71
CA LEU A 54 -4.32 5.83 -10.35
C LEU A 54 -4.71 5.47 -8.92
N THR A 55 -4.66 6.42 -7.99
CA THR A 55 -5.10 6.18 -6.62
C THR A 55 -6.57 5.78 -6.60
N GLU A 56 -7.42 6.52 -7.32
CA GLU A 56 -8.85 6.22 -7.41
C GLU A 56 -9.13 4.88 -8.08
N TYR A 57 -8.31 4.51 -9.06
CA TYR A 57 -8.47 3.26 -9.77
C TYR A 57 -7.99 2.06 -8.97
N LEU A 58 -6.84 2.20 -8.30
CA LEU A 58 -6.21 1.10 -7.58
C LEU A 58 -6.85 0.81 -6.24
N TRP A 59 -7.27 1.85 -5.52
CA TRP A 59 -7.69 1.66 -4.13
C TRP A 59 -8.88 0.72 -3.94
N PRO A 60 -9.92 0.77 -4.78
CA PRO A 60 -10.99 -0.22 -4.67
C PRO A 60 -10.51 -1.66 -4.82
N ILE A 61 -9.54 -1.88 -5.72
CA ILE A 61 -8.95 -3.22 -5.92
C ILE A 61 -8.15 -3.62 -4.71
N VAL A 62 -7.28 -2.73 -4.24
CA VAL A 62 -6.38 -3.01 -3.11
C VAL A 62 -7.17 -3.23 -1.83
N SER A 63 -8.22 -2.43 -1.60
CA SER A 63 -9.01 -2.58 -0.38
C SER A 63 -9.70 -3.94 -0.32
N GLU A 64 -10.14 -4.49 -1.45
CA GLU A 64 -10.74 -5.82 -1.48
C GLU A 64 -9.69 -6.91 -1.25
N ILE A 65 -8.46 -6.73 -1.75
CA ILE A 65 -7.35 -7.63 -1.46
C ILE A 65 -7.06 -7.65 0.03
N ILE A 66 -7.04 -6.48 0.66
CA ILE A 66 -6.81 -6.36 2.10
C ILE A 66 -7.89 -7.07 2.90
N LYS A 67 -9.15 -6.88 2.54
CA LYS A 67 -10.26 -7.56 3.21
C LYS A 67 -10.12 -9.07 3.13
N THR A 68 -9.75 -9.58 1.96
CA THR A 68 -9.54 -11.01 1.75
C THR A 68 -8.39 -11.52 2.64
N ALA A 69 -7.30 -10.76 2.73
CA ALA A 69 -6.17 -11.14 3.58
C ALA A 69 -6.58 -11.19 5.04
N ILE A 70 -7.39 -10.23 5.49
CA ILE A 70 -7.88 -10.21 6.88
C ILE A 70 -8.76 -11.43 7.15
N GLU A 71 -9.67 -11.73 6.23
CA GLU A 71 -10.57 -12.87 6.36
C GLU A 71 -9.81 -14.20 6.41
N ASN A 72 -8.67 -14.27 5.73
CA ASN A 72 -7.80 -15.44 5.72
C ASN A 72 -6.75 -15.43 6.84
N SER A 73 -6.81 -14.46 7.74
CA SER A 73 -5.86 -14.31 8.86
C SER A 73 -4.41 -14.18 8.38
N GLN A 74 -4.20 -13.54 7.25
CA GLN A 74 -2.87 -13.34 6.69
C GLN A 74 -2.24 -12.05 7.22
N ASN A 75 -0.91 -12.07 7.32
CA ASN A 75 -0.13 -10.89 7.68
C ASN A 75 0.46 -10.29 6.41
N LEU A 76 0.09 -9.06 6.11
CA LEU A 76 0.41 -8.43 4.85
C LEU A 76 0.88 -6.99 5.07
N ILE A 77 1.95 -6.60 4.38
CA ILE A 77 2.40 -5.21 4.31
C ILE A 77 2.03 -4.69 2.93
N VAL A 78 1.26 -3.61 2.90
CA VAL A 78 0.88 -2.93 1.66
C VAL A 78 1.65 -1.63 1.62
N GLU A 79 2.54 -1.45 0.63
CA GLU A 79 3.39 -0.27 0.56
C GLU A 79 3.24 0.42 -0.78
N GLY A 80 3.30 1.75 -0.76
CA GLY A 80 3.24 2.56 -1.96
C GLY A 80 2.71 3.95 -1.69
N CYS A 81 2.66 4.76 -2.74
CA CYS A 81 2.17 6.13 -2.65
C CYS A 81 0.69 6.27 -3.05
N TYR A 82 0.02 5.17 -3.37
CA TYR A 82 -1.36 5.18 -3.87
C TYR A 82 -2.38 4.82 -2.79
N ILE A 83 -2.04 5.03 -1.52
CA ILE A 83 -2.97 4.86 -0.40
C ILE A 83 -3.63 6.22 -0.16
N PRO A 84 -4.97 6.34 -0.32
CA PRO A 84 -5.61 7.64 -0.19
C PRO A 84 -5.62 8.10 1.28
N PHE A 85 -5.71 9.40 1.46
CA PHE A 85 -5.75 10.01 2.79
C PHE A 85 -6.93 9.48 3.61
N ASP A 86 -8.06 9.21 2.96
CA ASP A 86 -9.27 8.71 3.59
C ASP A 86 -9.43 7.19 3.45
N TRP A 87 -8.33 6.47 3.50
CA TRP A 87 -8.29 5.02 3.29
C TRP A 87 -9.28 4.26 4.19
N GLU A 88 -9.55 4.81 5.38
CA GLU A 88 -10.42 4.14 6.36
C GLU A 88 -11.85 3.96 5.87
N LYS A 89 -12.31 4.82 4.97
CA LYS A 89 -13.68 4.77 4.46
C LYS A 89 -14.01 3.48 3.70
N ALA A 90 -12.99 2.80 3.20
CA ALA A 90 -13.17 1.54 2.48
C ALA A 90 -13.46 0.37 3.42
N PHE A 91 -13.27 0.55 4.73
CA PHE A 91 -13.35 -0.54 5.70
C PHE A 91 -14.34 -0.23 6.81
N GLY A 92 -15.17 -1.23 7.17
CA GLY A 92 -15.97 -1.14 8.37
C GLY A 92 -15.11 -1.41 9.61
N ASP A 93 -15.70 -1.23 10.79
CA ASP A 93 -14.99 -1.41 12.06
C ASP A 93 -14.35 -2.79 12.18
N ARG A 94 -15.01 -3.80 11.64
CA ARG A 94 -14.52 -5.19 11.66
C ARG A 94 -13.15 -5.31 11.02
N TYR A 95 -12.93 -4.61 9.89
CA TYR A 95 -11.66 -4.68 9.18
C TYR A 95 -10.63 -3.71 9.75
N ARG A 96 -11.07 -2.49 10.13
CA ARG A 96 -10.15 -1.45 10.60
C ARG A 96 -9.35 -1.86 11.82
N SER A 97 -9.92 -2.69 12.69
CA SER A 97 -9.21 -3.16 13.89
C SER A 97 -7.98 -4.01 13.56
N HIS A 98 -7.90 -4.52 12.33
CA HIS A 98 -6.78 -5.35 11.87
C HIS A 98 -5.75 -4.59 11.04
N ILE A 99 -5.91 -3.27 10.92
CA ILE A 99 -5.07 -2.46 10.05
C ILE A 99 -4.30 -1.43 10.87
N ARG A 100 -3.00 -1.30 10.58
CA ARG A 100 -2.14 -0.23 11.11
C ARG A 100 -1.62 0.58 9.94
N TYR A 101 -1.67 1.90 10.07
CA TYR A 101 -1.27 2.82 8.99
C TYR A 101 -0.09 3.66 9.45
N TYR A 102 0.93 3.72 8.60
CA TYR A 102 2.10 4.56 8.82
C TYR A 102 2.41 5.35 7.56
N CYS A 103 2.60 6.65 7.72
CA CYS A 103 3.00 7.53 6.62
C CYS A 103 4.44 7.95 6.86
N LEU A 104 5.33 7.57 5.95
CA LEU A 104 6.74 7.89 6.07
C LEU A 104 7.02 9.21 5.38
N VAL A 105 7.71 10.09 6.09
CA VAL A 105 8.13 11.38 5.54
C VAL A 105 9.63 11.51 5.65
N MET A 106 10.24 12.11 4.63
CA MET A 106 11.66 12.41 4.63
C MET A 106 11.88 13.71 5.40
N THR A 107 12.77 13.68 6.40
CA THR A 107 13.16 14.89 7.12
C THR A 107 14.59 15.26 6.74
N GLU A 108 15.03 16.45 7.10
CA GLU A 108 16.39 16.90 6.81
C GLU A 108 17.43 15.98 7.40
N SER A 109 17.15 15.38 8.56
CA SER A 109 18.07 14.46 9.21
C SER A 109 18.30 13.18 8.39
N TYR A 110 17.40 12.84 7.48
CA TYR A 110 17.59 11.70 6.58
C TYR A 110 18.37 12.08 5.33
N ILE A 111 18.35 13.34 4.97
CA ILE A 111 18.99 13.83 3.75
C ILE A 111 20.48 14.04 3.99
N ASN A 112 20.85 14.40 5.19
CA ASN A 112 22.24 14.59 5.59
C ASN A 112 22.93 13.25 5.92
#